data_0821980b4d8752703330d1967a44312a
#
_entry.id   0821980b4d8752703330d1967a44312a
#
_cell.length_a   1.000
_cell.length_b   1.000
_cell.length_c   1.000
_cell.angle_alpha   90.00
_cell.angle_beta   90.00
_cell.angle_gamma   90.00
#
_symmetry.space_group_name_H-M   'P 1'
#
loop_
_entity.id
_entity.type
_entity.pdbx_description
1 polymer ?
#
loop_
_entity_poly.entity_id
_entity_poly.type
_entity_poly.pdbx_seq_one_letter_code
_entity_poly.pdbx_strand_id
1 'polypeptide(L)'
;MMRRFVCQLAVASIALSASFAAMAKEYPIGKPALKNGMEIGAVYLQPTKMEPEGMMLKPEASDIHLEADIHATKNNPNGFEEGAWMPYLVVKYELTKVGGKTQKGELMPMVANDGPHYGDNVKLQGPGKYKLKYTIMPPSANEHAHFGRHTDKETGVGPWFKPFDVNYEFTYAGIGKKGGY
;
A
#
# COMPACT_ATOMS: atom_id res chain seq x y z
N MET A 1 -74.35 22.63 -15.80
CA MET A 1 -73.09 23.22 -15.30
C MET A 1 -72.22 22.06 -14.79
N MET A 2 -71.29 21.56 -15.61
CA MET A 2 -70.36 20.50 -15.22
C MET A 2 -68.97 21.13 -14.92
N ARG A 3 -68.55 21.05 -13.64
CA ARG A 3 -67.19 21.45 -13.27
C ARG A 3 -66.21 20.28 -13.49
N ARG A 4 -65.29 20.44 -14.42
CA ARG A 4 -64.16 19.53 -14.64
C ARG A 4 -63.09 19.81 -13.61
N PHE A 5 -62.81 18.79 -12.76
CA PHE A 5 -61.63 18.76 -11.92
C PHE A 5 -60.45 18.29 -12.72
N VAL A 6 -59.46 19.14 -12.89
CA VAL A 6 -58.14 18.76 -13.46
C VAL A 6 -57.26 18.37 -12.28
N CYS A 7 -56.94 17.07 -12.14
CA CYS A 7 -55.86 16.58 -11.25
C CYS A 7 -54.52 16.83 -11.89
N GLN A 8 -53.74 17.73 -11.34
CA GLN A 8 -52.32 17.87 -11.67
C GLN A 8 -51.51 16.85 -10.85
N LEU A 9 -50.95 15.85 -11.55
CA LEU A 9 -49.93 14.95 -10.97
C LEU A 9 -48.59 15.68 -10.99
N ALA A 10 -48.06 16.02 -9.81
CA ALA A 10 -46.72 16.49 -9.65
C ALA A 10 -45.79 15.25 -9.64
N VAL A 11 -45.02 15.06 -10.70
CA VAL A 11 -43.94 14.07 -10.75
C VAL A 11 -42.71 14.65 -10.04
N ALA A 12 -42.46 14.18 -8.81
CA ALA A 12 -41.24 14.49 -8.08
C ALA A 12 -40.08 13.63 -8.64
N SER A 13 -39.22 14.22 -9.43
CA SER A 13 -37.97 13.59 -9.90
C SER A 13 -36.97 13.55 -8.76
N ILE A 14 -36.77 12.39 -8.14
CA ILE A 14 -35.69 12.17 -7.18
C ILE A 14 -34.39 12.00 -7.99
N ALA A 15 -33.57 13.03 -8.03
CA ALA A 15 -32.21 12.94 -8.55
C ALA A 15 -31.35 12.15 -7.56
N LEU A 16 -31.08 10.87 -7.89
CA LEU A 16 -30.17 10.03 -7.14
C LEU A 16 -28.74 10.50 -7.46
N SER A 17 -28.18 11.35 -6.59
CA SER A 17 -26.79 11.77 -6.67
C SER A 17 -25.91 10.58 -6.27
N ALA A 18 -25.40 9.82 -7.24
CA ALA A 18 -24.35 8.85 -7.00
C ALA A 18 -23.06 9.61 -6.66
N SER A 19 -22.74 9.71 -5.37
CA SER A 19 -21.43 10.17 -4.90
C SER A 19 -20.42 9.09 -5.26
N PHE A 20 -19.70 9.24 -6.37
CA PHE A 20 -18.50 8.47 -6.62
C PHE A 20 -17.47 8.93 -5.57
N ALA A 21 -17.19 8.11 -4.57
CA ALA A 21 -16.00 8.28 -3.75
C ALA A 21 -14.80 8.18 -4.71
N ALA A 22 -14.07 9.28 -4.88
CA ALA A 22 -12.82 9.26 -5.60
C ALA A 22 -11.83 8.44 -4.76
N MET A 23 -11.65 7.17 -5.11
CA MET A 23 -10.57 6.37 -4.56
C MET A 23 -9.24 6.97 -5.02
N ALA A 24 -8.27 7.05 -4.12
CA ALA A 24 -6.92 7.42 -4.47
C ALA A 24 -6.43 6.48 -5.57
N LYS A 25 -5.88 7.03 -6.64
CA LYS A 25 -5.41 6.23 -7.75
C LYS A 25 -4.02 5.71 -7.43
N GLU A 26 -3.91 4.41 -7.27
CA GLU A 26 -2.64 3.72 -7.14
C GLU A 26 -1.96 3.52 -8.50
N TYR A 27 -0.65 3.65 -8.49
CA TYR A 27 0.23 3.41 -9.63
C TYR A 27 1.14 2.23 -9.33
N PRO A 28 0.94 1.06 -9.97
CA PRO A 28 1.79 -0.10 -9.75
C PRO A 28 3.25 0.16 -10.11
N ILE A 29 4.15 -0.31 -9.27
CA ILE A 29 5.59 -0.31 -9.50
C ILE A 29 6.02 -1.71 -9.91
N GLY A 30 6.16 -1.93 -11.22
CA GLY A 30 6.50 -3.25 -11.76
C GLY A 30 5.38 -4.29 -11.60
N LYS A 31 5.76 -5.56 -11.49
CA LYS A 31 4.85 -6.68 -11.23
C LYS A 31 5.10 -7.21 -9.81
N PRO A 32 4.07 -7.71 -9.11
CA PRO A 32 4.26 -8.35 -7.82
C PRO A 32 5.30 -9.47 -7.87
N ALA A 33 6.14 -9.55 -6.84
CA ALA A 33 7.11 -10.61 -6.68
C ALA A 33 6.55 -11.73 -5.78
N LEU A 34 6.78 -12.99 -6.16
CA LEU A 34 6.40 -14.15 -5.36
C LEU A 34 7.65 -14.70 -4.68
N LYS A 35 7.72 -14.64 -3.34
CA LYS A 35 8.89 -15.11 -2.59
C LYS A 35 8.53 -15.46 -1.15
N ASN A 36 9.12 -16.55 -0.65
CA ASN A 36 8.95 -17.01 0.74
C ASN A 36 7.49 -17.17 1.19
N GLY A 37 6.62 -17.68 0.32
CA GLY A 37 5.20 -17.83 0.63
C GLY A 37 4.41 -16.53 0.67
N MET A 38 4.94 -15.46 0.07
CA MET A 38 4.31 -14.15 -0.01
C MET A 38 4.24 -13.64 -1.45
N GLU A 39 3.19 -12.89 -1.74
CA GLU A 39 3.11 -11.97 -2.86
C GLU A 39 3.44 -10.57 -2.33
N ILE A 40 4.39 -9.90 -2.99
CA ILE A 40 4.87 -8.59 -2.62
C ILE A 40 4.56 -7.64 -3.77
N GLY A 41 3.57 -6.78 -3.60
CA GLY A 41 3.24 -5.67 -4.49
C GLY A 41 4.01 -4.42 -4.08
N ALA A 42 4.30 -3.56 -5.06
CA ALA A 42 4.78 -2.21 -4.81
C ALA A 42 3.93 -1.24 -5.60
N VAL A 43 3.43 -0.23 -4.93
CA VAL A 43 2.61 0.83 -5.55
C VAL A 43 3.04 2.20 -5.02
N TYR A 44 2.60 3.25 -5.69
CA TYR A 44 2.63 4.61 -5.14
C TYR A 44 1.37 5.38 -5.52
N LEU A 45 1.00 6.33 -4.68
CA LEU A 45 -0.11 7.24 -4.90
C LEU A 45 0.29 8.66 -4.42
N GLN A 46 -0.68 9.58 -4.39
CA GLN A 46 -0.46 10.90 -3.81
C GLN A 46 -0.12 10.78 -2.31
N PRO A 47 0.69 11.71 -1.76
CA PRO A 47 1.00 11.71 -0.33
C PRO A 47 -0.25 11.71 0.53
N THR A 48 -0.24 10.93 1.61
CA THR A 48 -1.37 10.73 2.52
C THR A 48 -1.15 11.40 3.87
N LYS A 49 -2.25 11.67 4.59
CA LYS A 49 -2.23 12.05 6.00
C LYS A 49 -2.44 10.80 6.84
N MET A 50 -1.79 10.75 8.00
CA MET A 50 -1.86 9.61 8.91
C MET A 50 -1.88 10.05 10.37
N GLU A 51 -2.47 9.27 11.21
CA GLU A 51 -2.36 9.32 12.67
C GLU A 51 -1.54 8.12 13.20
N PRO A 52 -0.65 8.32 14.22
CA PRO A 52 -0.30 9.60 14.82
C PRO A 52 0.55 10.48 13.90
N GLU A 53 0.40 11.81 14.02
CA GLU A 53 1.21 12.75 13.26
C GLU A 53 2.71 12.65 13.61
N GLY A 54 3.56 13.00 12.65
CA GLY A 54 5.02 13.06 12.85
C GLY A 54 5.76 11.74 12.59
N MET A 55 5.06 10.66 12.25
CA MET A 55 5.68 9.36 11.97
C MET A 55 6.24 9.26 10.53
N MET A 56 5.78 10.09 9.62
CA MET A 56 6.30 10.21 8.25
C MET A 56 6.30 11.68 7.79
N LEU A 57 6.84 11.96 6.62
CA LEU A 57 6.81 13.30 6.04
C LEU A 57 5.35 13.78 5.85
N LYS A 58 5.12 15.08 6.09
CA LYS A 58 3.84 15.70 5.78
C LYS A 58 3.57 15.63 4.28
N PRO A 59 2.29 15.56 3.84
CA PRO A 59 1.95 15.53 2.42
C PRO A 59 2.59 16.66 1.61
N GLU A 60 2.63 17.86 2.15
CA GLU A 60 3.18 19.06 1.51
C GLU A 60 4.71 18.99 1.33
N ALA A 61 5.39 18.13 2.10
CA ALA A 61 6.83 17.93 2.07
C ALA A 61 7.26 16.71 1.23
N SER A 62 6.31 15.94 0.70
CA SER A 62 6.54 14.70 -0.04
C SER A 62 5.96 14.76 -1.46
N ASP A 63 6.32 13.81 -2.30
CA ASP A 63 5.86 13.73 -3.69
C ASP A 63 4.95 12.50 -3.91
N ILE A 64 5.17 11.43 -3.17
CA ILE A 64 4.40 10.20 -3.24
C ILE A 64 4.18 9.61 -1.84
N HIS A 65 3.14 8.80 -1.70
CA HIS A 65 3.04 7.76 -0.70
C HIS A 65 3.50 6.47 -1.35
N LEU A 66 4.55 5.85 -0.82
CA LEU A 66 5.12 4.59 -1.31
C LEU A 66 4.61 3.45 -0.46
N GLU A 67 4.09 2.40 -1.07
CA GLU A 67 3.48 1.27 -0.38
C GLU A 67 4.09 -0.07 -0.79
N ALA A 68 4.09 -0.99 0.16
CA ALA A 68 4.33 -2.41 -0.06
C ALA A 68 3.13 -3.22 0.45
N ASP A 69 2.44 -3.87 -0.49
CA ASP A 69 1.32 -4.78 -0.23
C ASP A 69 1.87 -6.19 -0.14
N ILE A 70 1.87 -6.75 1.07
CA ILE A 70 2.48 -8.05 1.31
C ILE A 70 1.43 -9.01 1.85
N HIS A 71 1.06 -10.00 1.03
CA HIS A 71 0.04 -10.97 1.34
C HIS A 71 0.57 -12.40 1.25
N ALA A 72 0.06 -13.27 2.10
CA ALA A 72 0.38 -14.69 2.08
C ALA A 72 -0.13 -15.35 0.78
N THR A 73 0.72 -16.16 0.17
CA THR A 73 0.30 -17.03 -0.93
C THR A 73 -0.25 -18.35 -0.39
N LYS A 74 -0.88 -19.13 -1.26
CA LYS A 74 -1.34 -20.48 -0.96
C LYS A 74 -0.21 -21.32 -0.35
N ASN A 75 -0.53 -22.11 0.69
CA ASN A 75 0.41 -22.92 1.42
C ASN A 75 1.57 -22.13 2.07
N ASN A 76 1.24 -20.95 2.60
CA ASN A 76 2.22 -20.16 3.35
C ASN A 76 2.82 -20.97 4.50
N PRO A 77 4.17 -21.11 4.60
CA PRO A 77 4.81 -21.96 5.60
C PRO A 77 4.69 -21.45 7.04
N ASN A 78 4.31 -20.19 7.22
CA ASN A 78 4.17 -19.55 8.52
C ASN A 78 2.73 -19.54 9.03
N GLY A 79 1.81 -20.30 8.40
CA GLY A 79 0.46 -20.53 8.89
C GLY A 79 -0.56 -19.44 8.52
N PHE A 80 -0.22 -18.51 7.65
CA PHE A 80 -1.17 -17.50 7.17
C PHE A 80 -2.03 -18.07 6.05
N GLU A 81 -3.32 -17.73 6.06
CA GLU A 81 -4.24 -18.07 4.97
C GLU A 81 -3.89 -17.31 3.69
N GLU A 82 -4.24 -17.89 2.53
CA GLU A 82 -4.07 -17.24 1.22
C GLU A 82 -4.77 -15.87 1.19
N GLY A 83 -4.04 -14.84 0.78
CA GLY A 83 -4.52 -13.45 0.75
C GLY A 83 -4.46 -12.72 2.09
N ALA A 84 -4.09 -13.37 3.19
CA ALA A 84 -3.91 -12.68 4.46
C ALA A 84 -2.75 -11.70 4.40
N TRP A 85 -2.95 -10.48 4.89
CA TRP A 85 -1.87 -9.53 5.05
C TRP A 85 -0.82 -10.05 6.04
N MET A 86 0.46 -9.87 5.72
CA MET A 86 1.59 -10.34 6.53
C MET A 86 1.98 -9.28 7.57
N PRO A 87 1.59 -9.42 8.85
CA PRO A 87 1.85 -8.43 9.90
C PRO A 87 3.27 -8.50 10.44
N TYR A 88 3.68 -7.42 11.15
CA TYR A 88 4.91 -7.32 11.93
C TYR A 88 6.23 -7.50 11.15
N LEU A 89 6.19 -7.46 9.82
CA LEU A 89 7.40 -7.43 9.01
C LEU A 89 8.17 -6.12 9.23
N VAL A 90 9.48 -6.16 9.04
CA VAL A 90 10.29 -4.96 8.87
C VAL A 90 10.55 -4.80 7.37
N VAL A 91 10.07 -3.70 6.79
CA VAL A 91 10.15 -3.44 5.35
C VAL A 91 11.00 -2.19 5.11
N LYS A 92 12.26 -2.37 4.75
CA LYS A 92 13.16 -1.26 4.40
C LYS A 92 13.16 -1.03 2.90
N TYR A 93 13.32 0.22 2.49
CA TYR A 93 13.46 0.56 1.08
C TYR A 93 14.77 1.29 0.76
N GLU A 94 15.28 1.03 -0.43
CA GLU A 94 16.28 1.85 -1.11
C GLU A 94 15.67 2.32 -2.45
N LEU A 95 15.58 3.63 -2.61
CA LEU A 95 15.01 4.25 -3.80
C LEU A 95 16.07 5.10 -4.50
N THR A 96 16.45 4.68 -5.71
CA THR A 96 17.54 5.28 -6.48
C THR A 96 17.00 5.90 -7.76
N LYS A 97 17.14 7.21 -7.94
CA LYS A 97 16.91 7.84 -9.24
C LYS A 97 18.05 7.47 -10.20
N VAL A 98 17.72 7.06 -11.42
CA VAL A 98 18.73 6.79 -12.45
C VAL A 98 19.50 8.08 -12.76
N GLY A 99 20.82 8.05 -12.56
CA GLY A 99 21.69 9.24 -12.65
C GLY A 99 21.62 10.17 -11.44
N GLY A 100 20.95 9.77 -10.35
CA GLY A 100 20.80 10.54 -9.13
C GLY A 100 21.32 9.81 -7.90
N LYS A 101 20.80 10.20 -6.73
CA LYS A 101 21.19 9.65 -5.43
C LYS A 101 20.24 8.53 -4.99
N THR A 102 20.74 7.63 -4.15
CA THR A 102 19.93 6.66 -3.41
C THR A 102 19.47 7.28 -2.10
N GLN A 103 18.19 7.15 -1.79
CA GLN A 103 17.61 7.43 -0.49
C GLN A 103 17.10 6.13 0.11
N LYS A 104 17.06 6.06 1.45
CA LYS A 104 16.68 4.87 2.21
C LYS A 104 15.69 5.25 3.28
N GLY A 105 14.81 4.32 3.61
CA GLY A 105 13.86 4.46 4.70
C GLY A 105 13.27 3.12 5.08
N GLU A 106 12.27 3.18 5.93
CA GLU A 106 11.49 2.03 6.39
C GLU A 106 10.01 2.35 6.22
N LEU A 107 9.25 1.41 5.68
CA LEU A 107 7.80 1.51 5.56
C LEU A 107 7.17 1.05 6.87
N MET A 108 6.24 1.84 7.40
CA MET A 108 5.51 1.47 8.61
C MET A 108 4.21 0.73 8.28
N PRO A 109 3.75 -0.18 9.17
CA PRO A 109 2.44 -0.78 9.04
C PRO A 109 1.34 0.28 9.27
N MET A 110 0.36 0.33 8.37
CA MET A 110 -0.79 1.21 8.46
C MET A 110 -2.02 0.59 7.80
N VAL A 111 -3.16 1.26 7.89
CA VAL A 111 -4.42 0.82 7.28
C VAL A 111 -5.07 1.97 6.54
N ALA A 112 -5.57 1.69 5.34
CA ALA A 112 -6.42 2.57 4.56
C ALA A 112 -7.78 1.90 4.29
N ASN A 113 -8.63 2.54 3.50
CA ASN A 113 -9.98 2.03 3.19
C ASN A 113 -9.98 0.75 2.32
N ASP A 114 -8.87 0.42 1.70
CA ASP A 114 -8.63 -0.78 0.89
C ASP A 114 -7.87 -1.88 1.63
N GLY A 115 -7.38 -1.61 2.82
CA GLY A 115 -6.77 -2.61 3.68
C GLY A 115 -5.48 -2.18 4.37
N PRO A 116 -4.85 -3.11 5.11
CA PRO A 116 -3.57 -2.88 5.75
C PRO A 116 -2.42 -3.06 4.76
N HIS A 117 -1.41 -2.19 4.87
CA HIS A 117 -0.20 -2.19 4.06
C HIS A 117 1.00 -1.64 4.84
N TYR A 118 2.17 -1.64 4.24
CA TYR A 118 3.36 -0.94 4.74
C TYR A 118 3.59 0.30 3.87
N GLY A 119 3.71 1.49 4.47
CA GLY A 119 3.79 2.73 3.71
C GLY A 119 4.66 3.82 4.33
N ASP A 120 5.08 4.78 3.49
CA ASP A 120 5.78 5.99 3.89
C ASP A 120 5.57 7.12 2.87
N ASN A 121 5.49 8.36 3.34
CA ASN A 121 5.51 9.53 2.47
C ASN A 121 6.95 9.88 2.06
N VAL A 122 7.23 9.89 0.78
CA VAL A 122 8.58 10.00 0.25
C VAL A 122 8.76 11.23 -0.62
N LYS A 123 9.84 12.00 -0.37
CA LYS A 123 10.29 13.08 -1.24
C LYS A 123 11.18 12.52 -2.34
N LEU A 124 10.80 12.74 -3.60
CA LEU A 124 11.56 12.29 -4.76
C LEU A 124 12.55 13.37 -5.26
N GLN A 125 13.48 12.97 -6.12
CA GLN A 125 14.43 13.86 -6.78
C GLN A 125 13.89 14.39 -8.13
N GLY A 126 12.57 14.64 -8.21
CA GLY A 126 11.86 15.07 -9.41
C GLY A 126 11.59 13.94 -10.43
N PRO A 127 10.97 14.26 -11.58
CA PRO A 127 10.60 13.27 -12.59
C PRO A 127 11.79 12.47 -13.11
N GLY A 128 11.53 11.22 -13.50
CA GLY A 128 12.57 10.34 -14.07
C GLY A 128 12.35 8.87 -13.77
N LYS A 129 13.31 8.04 -14.15
CA LYS A 129 13.32 6.60 -13.86
C LYS A 129 13.91 6.34 -12.48
N TYR A 130 13.29 5.43 -11.75
CA TYR A 130 13.69 5.02 -10.41
C TYR A 130 13.83 3.50 -10.33
N LYS A 131 14.81 3.08 -9.53
CA LYS A 131 14.96 1.70 -9.05
C LYS A 131 14.55 1.66 -7.59
N LEU A 132 13.68 0.73 -7.25
CA LEU A 132 13.21 0.49 -5.90
C LEU A 132 13.66 -0.90 -5.47
N LYS A 133 14.30 -0.99 -4.30
CA LYS A 133 14.60 -2.25 -3.63
C LYS A 133 13.89 -2.26 -2.29
N TYR A 134 13.09 -3.29 -2.03
CA TYR A 134 12.63 -3.61 -0.70
C TYR A 134 13.49 -4.71 -0.09
N THR A 135 13.92 -4.51 1.16
CA THR A 135 14.49 -5.54 2.01
C THR A 135 13.44 -5.91 3.05
N ILE A 136 12.92 -7.14 2.93
CA ILE A 136 11.85 -7.66 3.77
C ILE A 136 12.45 -8.59 4.81
N MET A 137 12.20 -8.29 6.09
CA MET A 137 12.69 -9.06 7.22
C MET A 137 11.51 -9.64 8.01
N PRO A 138 11.69 -10.83 8.61
CA PRO A 138 10.63 -11.50 9.35
C PRO A 138 10.26 -10.75 10.65
N PRO A 139 9.09 -11.07 11.26
CA PRO A 139 8.67 -10.51 12.53
C PRO A 139 9.70 -10.64 13.66
N SER A 140 10.53 -11.67 13.63
CA SER A 140 11.61 -11.85 14.61
C SER A 140 12.74 -10.81 14.52
N ALA A 141 12.79 -10.03 13.45
CA ALA A 141 13.72 -8.90 13.28
C ALA A 141 13.11 -7.56 13.70
N ASN A 142 11.83 -7.53 14.11
CA ASN A 142 11.15 -6.32 14.54
C ASN A 142 11.52 -6.03 16.02
N GLU A 143 12.23 -4.92 16.22
CA GLU A 143 12.68 -4.50 17.55
C GLU A 143 11.58 -3.74 18.34
N HIS A 144 10.51 -3.32 17.67
CA HIS A 144 9.43 -2.52 18.26
C HIS A 144 8.23 -3.36 18.71
N ALA A 145 8.10 -4.59 18.19
CA ALA A 145 6.97 -5.46 18.50
C ALA A 145 7.35 -6.94 18.38
N HIS A 146 6.75 -7.77 19.22
CA HIS A 146 6.96 -9.22 19.20
C HIS A 146 5.76 -9.90 18.56
N PHE A 147 6.03 -10.82 17.61
CA PHE A 147 5.04 -11.69 17.02
C PHE A 147 5.58 -13.13 17.06
N GLY A 148 5.02 -13.94 17.94
CA GLY A 148 5.44 -15.32 18.16
C GLY A 148 4.92 -16.27 17.09
N ARG A 149 5.52 -17.42 17.00
CA ARG A 149 5.00 -18.58 16.25
C ARG A 149 5.00 -19.81 17.13
N HIS A 150 4.06 -20.72 16.93
CA HIS A 150 4.07 -22.01 17.60
C HIS A 150 5.18 -22.91 17.01
N THR A 151 5.83 -23.68 17.84
CA THR A 151 6.92 -24.59 17.47
C THR A 151 6.71 -26.01 17.93
N ASP A 152 5.60 -26.27 18.63
CA ASP A 152 5.20 -27.62 19.08
C ASP A 152 4.76 -28.46 17.88
N LYS A 153 4.65 -29.78 18.14
CA LYS A 153 4.32 -30.73 17.08
C LYS A 153 2.89 -30.62 16.55
N GLU A 154 1.95 -30.24 17.42
CA GLU A 154 0.52 -30.26 17.16
C GLU A 154 0.05 -29.00 16.42
N THR A 155 0.59 -27.84 16.77
CA THR A 155 0.14 -26.53 16.26
C THR A 155 1.25 -25.69 15.64
N GLY A 156 2.48 -26.21 15.59
CA GLY A 156 3.64 -25.50 15.10
C GLY A 156 3.58 -25.15 13.61
N VAL A 157 4.09 -23.98 13.27
CA VAL A 157 4.26 -23.53 11.89
C VAL A 157 5.76 -23.47 11.52
N GLY A 158 6.05 -23.35 10.23
CA GLY A 158 7.41 -23.30 9.71
C GLY A 158 8.25 -22.16 10.32
N PRO A 159 9.59 -22.28 10.30
CA PRO A 159 10.48 -21.23 10.78
C PRO A 159 10.32 -19.96 9.97
N TRP A 160 10.58 -18.81 10.61
CA TRP A 160 10.64 -17.55 9.89
C TRP A 160 11.70 -17.60 8.77
N PHE A 161 11.39 -16.93 7.68
CA PHE A 161 12.31 -16.78 6.55
C PHE A 161 13.52 -15.90 6.93
N LYS A 162 14.59 -15.99 6.16
CA LYS A 162 15.73 -15.06 6.28
C LYS A 162 15.42 -13.77 5.52
N PRO A 163 15.96 -12.60 5.95
CA PRO A 163 15.84 -11.35 5.20
C PRO A 163 16.16 -11.55 3.73
N PHE A 164 15.38 -10.89 2.86
CA PHE A 164 15.57 -10.99 1.42
C PHE A 164 15.18 -9.70 0.71
N ASP A 165 15.72 -9.52 -0.49
CA ASP A 165 15.44 -8.37 -1.33
C ASP A 165 14.48 -8.72 -2.48
N VAL A 166 13.63 -7.73 -2.84
CA VAL A 166 12.88 -7.66 -4.09
C VAL A 166 13.16 -6.33 -4.77
N ASN A 167 13.23 -6.33 -6.11
CA ASN A 167 13.63 -5.15 -6.87
C ASN A 167 12.57 -4.81 -7.92
N TYR A 168 12.34 -3.51 -8.09
CA TYR A 168 11.37 -2.94 -9.02
C TYR A 168 11.97 -1.74 -9.77
N GLU A 169 11.33 -1.37 -10.87
CA GLU A 169 11.64 -0.14 -11.59
C GLU A 169 10.34 0.55 -12.01
N PHE A 170 10.33 1.88 -11.97
CA PHE A 170 9.21 2.68 -12.42
C PHE A 170 9.66 4.04 -12.99
N THR A 171 8.74 4.71 -13.66
CA THR A 171 8.95 6.08 -14.11
C THR A 171 7.99 7.01 -13.40
N TYR A 172 8.53 7.94 -12.64
CA TYR A 172 7.76 9.01 -12.02
C TYR A 172 7.66 10.20 -12.98
N ALA A 173 6.44 10.60 -13.34
CA ALA A 173 6.19 11.66 -14.31
C ALA A 173 6.14 13.07 -13.71
N GLY A 174 6.07 13.17 -12.38
CA GLY A 174 5.91 14.42 -11.64
C GLY A 174 4.46 14.62 -11.15
N ILE A 175 4.31 15.45 -10.13
CA ILE A 175 3.04 15.79 -9.50
C ILE A 175 2.03 16.32 -10.53
N GLY A 176 0.79 15.83 -10.45
CA GLY A 176 -0.33 16.25 -11.30
C GLY A 176 -0.24 15.82 -12.76
N LYS A 177 0.69 14.91 -13.11
CA LYS A 177 0.82 14.34 -14.46
C LYS A 177 0.40 12.87 -14.47
N LYS A 178 0.02 12.36 -15.65
CA LYS A 178 -0.31 10.94 -15.82
C LYS A 178 0.87 10.09 -15.35
N GLY A 179 0.63 9.19 -14.41
CA GLY A 179 1.67 8.41 -13.73
C GLY A 179 2.41 9.18 -12.62
N GLY A 180 1.98 10.40 -12.28
CA GLY A 180 2.50 11.15 -11.17
C GLY A 180 1.63 11.07 -9.90
N TYR A 181 0.41 10.70 -10.08
CA TYR A 181 -0.60 10.31 -9.07
C TYR A 181 -1.62 9.41 -9.74
#